data_a9ca59752256d427088d75c8dcb81434
#
_entry.id   a9ca59752256d427088d75c8dcb81434
#
_cell.length_a   1.000
_cell.length_b   1.000
_cell.length_c   1.000
_cell.angle_alpha   90.00
_cell.angle_beta   90.00
_cell.angle_gamma   90.00
#
_symmetry.space_group_name_H-M   'P 1'
#
loop_
_entity.id
_entity.type
_entity.pdbx_description
1 polymer ?
#
loop_
_entity_poly.entity_id
_entity_poly.type
_entity_poly.pdbx_seq_one_letter_code
_entity_poly.pdbx_strand_id
1 'polypeptide(L)'
;APLGSGPYRVGRFEVGRFIEFDRVPDHWAERLPVSIGQNNFERIRYEYFRDRQVAFEAFKAGAFTFREEFTARIWATGYDFPALTEGRVKRETLPDETPSGMQGWFFNLRRDKFKDPRVREAIGLAFDFVWVNQTVMYGAYERTISYFENSDMKAEGPPSAEESALLETFRGKIPDEAFGEGGFERFANA
;
A
#
# COMPACT_ATOMS: atom_id res chain seq x y z
N ALA A 1 -3.07 -19.69 -26.46
CA ALA A 1 -2.99 -19.11 -25.11
C ALA A 1 -1.69 -19.59 -24.45
N PRO A 2 -1.02 -18.78 -23.64
CA PRO A 2 0.17 -19.21 -22.92
C PRO A 2 -0.20 -20.36 -21.97
N LEU A 3 0.67 -21.38 -21.90
CA LEU A 3 0.58 -22.45 -20.91
C LEU A 3 1.20 -21.96 -19.61
N GLY A 4 0.42 -22.01 -18.53
CA GLY A 4 0.87 -21.68 -17.18
C GLY A 4 0.68 -22.89 -16.24
N SER A 5 1.38 -22.87 -15.10
CA SER A 5 1.24 -23.86 -14.03
C SER A 5 0.26 -23.45 -12.93
N GLY A 6 -0.36 -22.27 -13.07
CA GLY A 6 -1.28 -21.70 -12.10
C GLY A 6 -2.68 -22.30 -12.13
N PRO A 7 -3.50 -22.01 -11.11
CA PRO A 7 -4.85 -22.54 -10.96
C PRO A 7 -5.87 -21.95 -11.95
N TYR A 8 -5.49 -20.93 -12.69
CA TYR A 8 -6.32 -20.32 -13.75
C TYR A 8 -5.58 -20.31 -15.08
N ARG A 9 -6.36 -20.43 -16.16
CA ARG A 9 -5.88 -20.26 -17.53
C ARG A 9 -6.60 -19.10 -18.21
N VAL A 10 -5.94 -18.48 -19.19
CA VAL A 10 -6.57 -17.42 -20.00
C VAL A 10 -7.74 -18.01 -20.78
N GLY A 11 -8.91 -17.43 -20.56
CA GLY A 11 -10.15 -17.71 -21.28
C GLY A 11 -10.35 -16.74 -22.45
N ARG A 12 -11.57 -16.19 -22.57
CA ARG A 12 -11.88 -15.18 -23.57
C ARG A 12 -11.23 -13.83 -23.22
N PHE A 13 -10.86 -13.06 -24.22
CA PHE A 13 -10.41 -11.70 -24.02
C PHE A 13 -10.70 -10.82 -25.24
N GLU A 14 -10.79 -9.53 -25.00
CA GLU A 14 -10.85 -8.49 -26.03
C GLU A 14 -9.89 -7.39 -25.60
N VAL A 15 -8.88 -7.13 -26.44
CA VAL A 15 -7.80 -6.20 -26.12
C VAL A 15 -8.36 -4.81 -25.77
N GLY A 16 -7.93 -4.28 -24.62
CA GLY A 16 -8.36 -2.97 -24.12
C GLY A 16 -9.78 -2.94 -23.52
N ARG A 17 -10.48 -4.08 -23.46
CA ARG A 17 -11.84 -4.16 -22.94
C ARG A 17 -11.96 -5.11 -21.76
N PHE A 18 -11.60 -6.39 -21.95
CA PHE A 18 -11.65 -7.36 -20.86
C PHE A 18 -10.72 -8.54 -21.08
N ILE A 19 -10.43 -9.25 -19.99
CA ILE A 19 -9.82 -10.59 -19.99
C ILE A 19 -10.52 -11.48 -18.97
N GLU A 20 -10.74 -12.73 -19.34
CA GLU A 20 -11.29 -13.78 -18.46
C GLU A 20 -10.21 -14.79 -18.12
N PHE A 21 -10.25 -15.27 -16.89
CA PHE A 21 -9.44 -16.38 -16.41
C PHE A 21 -10.38 -17.48 -15.93
N ASP A 22 -10.32 -18.64 -16.56
CA ASP A 22 -11.11 -19.82 -16.20
C ASP A 22 -10.30 -20.71 -15.26
N ARG A 23 -10.91 -21.18 -14.17
CA ARG A 23 -10.27 -22.12 -13.24
C ARG A 23 -9.92 -23.41 -13.98
N VAL A 24 -8.73 -23.93 -13.69
CA VAL A 24 -8.28 -25.23 -14.20
C VAL A 24 -8.87 -26.30 -13.29
N PRO A 25 -9.75 -27.19 -13.80
CA PRO A 25 -10.23 -28.31 -13.02
C PRO A 25 -9.08 -29.26 -12.68
N ASP A 26 -9.14 -29.88 -11.53
CA ASP A 26 -8.13 -30.85 -11.05
C ASP A 26 -6.70 -30.29 -11.06
N HIS A 27 -6.55 -29.02 -10.71
CA HIS A 27 -5.22 -28.38 -10.63
C HIS A 27 -4.33 -29.13 -9.64
N TRP A 28 -3.08 -29.38 -10.02
CA TRP A 28 -2.12 -30.20 -9.27
C TRP A 28 -1.92 -29.77 -7.80
N ALA A 29 -2.05 -28.47 -7.53
CA ALA A 29 -1.87 -27.90 -6.19
C ALA A 29 -3.18 -27.78 -5.38
N GLU A 30 -4.35 -28.15 -5.94
CA GLU A 30 -5.66 -27.90 -5.30
C GLU A 30 -5.76 -28.51 -3.90
N ARG A 31 -5.10 -29.66 -3.67
CA ARG A 31 -5.14 -30.38 -2.39
C ARG A 31 -3.95 -30.07 -1.47
N LEU A 32 -3.04 -29.21 -1.89
CA LEU A 32 -1.94 -28.81 -1.02
C LEU A 32 -2.44 -27.91 0.10
N PRO A 33 -1.91 -28.03 1.33
CA PRO A 33 -2.34 -27.23 2.48
C PRO A 33 -2.34 -25.71 2.21
N VAL A 34 -1.37 -25.21 1.44
CA VAL A 34 -1.23 -23.79 1.05
C VAL A 34 -2.33 -23.32 0.11
N SER A 35 -3.04 -24.21 -0.57
CA SER A 35 -4.06 -23.89 -1.57
C SER A 35 -5.50 -24.08 -1.05
N ILE A 36 -5.65 -24.70 0.13
CA ILE A 36 -6.98 -24.95 0.70
C ILE A 36 -7.67 -23.61 0.99
N GLY A 37 -8.90 -23.47 0.51
CA GLY A 37 -9.70 -22.25 0.68
C GLY A 37 -9.38 -21.14 -0.32
N GLN A 38 -8.44 -21.37 -1.25
CA GLN A 38 -8.11 -20.42 -2.33
C GLN A 38 -8.77 -20.83 -3.65
N ASN A 39 -8.69 -19.92 -4.63
CA ASN A 39 -9.12 -20.18 -6.03
C ASN A 39 -10.58 -20.64 -6.16
N ASN A 40 -11.49 -20.04 -5.38
CA ASN A 40 -12.88 -20.48 -5.25
C ASN A 40 -13.77 -20.12 -6.45
N PHE A 41 -13.36 -19.16 -7.28
CA PHE A 41 -14.14 -18.70 -8.42
C PHE A 41 -13.89 -19.59 -9.64
N GLU A 42 -14.96 -19.99 -10.34
CA GLU A 42 -14.83 -20.70 -11.62
C GLU A 42 -14.27 -19.81 -12.72
N ARG A 43 -14.61 -18.52 -12.66
CA ARG A 43 -14.14 -17.51 -13.59
C ARG A 43 -13.88 -16.20 -12.89
N ILE A 44 -12.73 -15.58 -13.20
CA ILE A 44 -12.39 -14.22 -12.84
C ILE A 44 -12.35 -13.40 -14.12
N ARG A 45 -13.05 -12.26 -14.15
CA ARG A 45 -13.09 -11.37 -15.29
C ARG A 45 -12.62 -9.98 -14.88
N TYR A 46 -11.64 -9.47 -15.59
CA TYR A 46 -11.14 -8.09 -15.44
C TYR A 46 -11.71 -7.25 -16.58
N GLU A 47 -12.42 -6.19 -16.21
CA GLU A 47 -12.89 -5.16 -17.13
C GLU A 47 -11.90 -3.99 -17.15
N TYR A 48 -11.53 -3.55 -18.34
CA TYR A 48 -10.62 -2.43 -18.52
C TYR A 48 -11.39 -1.16 -18.87
N PHE A 49 -11.11 -0.09 -18.15
CA PHE A 49 -11.68 1.22 -18.39
C PHE A 49 -10.54 2.20 -18.67
N ARG A 50 -10.74 3.12 -19.59
CA ARG A 50 -9.76 4.15 -19.91
C ARG A 50 -9.56 5.15 -18.77
N ASP A 51 -10.60 5.38 -17.99
CA ASP A 51 -10.66 6.37 -16.92
C ASP A 51 -11.21 5.77 -15.64
N ARG A 52 -10.61 6.14 -14.49
CA ARG A 52 -11.01 5.62 -13.17
C ARG A 52 -12.40 6.08 -12.76
N GLN A 53 -12.84 7.29 -13.17
CA GLN A 53 -14.17 7.79 -12.85
C GLN A 53 -15.22 6.99 -13.63
N VAL A 54 -14.97 6.71 -14.92
CA VAL A 54 -15.86 5.86 -15.72
C VAL A 54 -15.96 4.46 -15.12
N ALA A 55 -14.84 3.90 -14.66
CA ALA A 55 -14.85 2.61 -13.95
C ALA A 55 -15.69 2.68 -12.66
N PHE A 56 -15.64 3.77 -11.94
CA PHE A 56 -16.44 3.94 -10.72
C PHE A 56 -17.94 4.03 -11.02
N GLU A 57 -18.35 4.76 -12.06
CA GLU A 57 -19.74 4.80 -12.49
C GLU A 57 -20.23 3.43 -12.99
N ALA A 58 -19.39 2.69 -13.71
CA ALA A 58 -19.70 1.32 -14.14
C ALA A 58 -19.88 0.37 -12.94
N PHE A 59 -19.07 0.52 -11.89
CA PHE A 59 -19.24 -0.22 -10.64
C PHE A 59 -20.58 0.10 -9.96
N LYS A 60 -20.92 1.38 -9.84
CA LYS A 60 -22.23 1.78 -9.29
C LYS A 60 -23.41 1.22 -10.08
N ALA A 61 -23.25 1.08 -11.39
CA ALA A 61 -24.24 0.46 -12.28
C ALA A 61 -24.25 -1.08 -12.23
N GLY A 62 -23.34 -1.70 -11.44
CA GLY A 62 -23.27 -3.16 -11.30
C GLY A 62 -22.59 -3.90 -12.45
N ALA A 63 -21.78 -3.22 -13.27
CA ALA A 63 -21.08 -3.83 -14.39
C ALA A 63 -20.03 -4.88 -13.97
N PHE A 64 -19.52 -4.75 -12.74
CA PHE A 64 -18.63 -5.73 -12.11
C PHE A 64 -18.82 -5.71 -10.57
N THR A 65 -18.36 -6.75 -9.89
CA THR A 65 -18.74 -7.07 -8.52
C THR A 65 -17.72 -6.71 -7.45
N PHE A 66 -16.47 -6.47 -7.83
CA PHE A 66 -15.40 -6.15 -6.89
C PHE A 66 -14.59 -4.95 -7.40
N ARG A 67 -14.29 -4.02 -6.51
CA ARG A 67 -13.47 -2.85 -6.79
C ARG A 67 -12.56 -2.55 -5.61
N GLU A 68 -11.27 -2.43 -5.87
CA GLU A 68 -10.33 -1.82 -4.95
C GLU A 68 -10.32 -0.31 -5.14
N GLU A 69 -10.41 0.45 -4.06
CA GLU A 69 -10.40 1.91 -4.11
C GLU A 69 -9.12 2.45 -3.48
N PHE A 70 -8.30 3.06 -4.32
CA PHE A 70 -7.01 3.64 -3.92
C PHE A 70 -7.04 5.17 -3.77
N THR A 71 -8.19 5.81 -4.00
CA THR A 71 -8.32 7.26 -3.97
C THR A 71 -9.04 7.68 -2.69
N ALA A 72 -8.31 8.24 -1.73
CA ALA A 72 -8.85 8.66 -0.44
C ALA A 72 -10.11 9.54 -0.57
N ARG A 73 -10.11 10.50 -1.51
CA ARG A 73 -11.28 11.34 -1.78
C ARG A 73 -12.50 10.52 -2.22
N ILE A 74 -12.33 9.59 -3.16
CA ILE A 74 -13.47 8.77 -3.62
C ILE A 74 -13.94 7.85 -2.50
N TRP A 75 -13.02 7.25 -1.74
CA TRP A 75 -13.36 6.45 -0.57
C TRP A 75 -14.18 7.24 0.45
N ALA A 76 -13.77 8.48 0.76
CA ALA A 76 -14.43 9.31 1.75
C ALA A 76 -15.79 9.87 1.28
N THR A 77 -15.91 10.25 0.00
CA THR A 77 -17.05 11.06 -0.48
C THR A 77 -17.85 10.44 -1.63
N GLY A 78 -17.32 9.43 -2.32
CA GLY A 78 -17.96 8.88 -3.53
C GLY A 78 -18.91 7.71 -3.25
N TYR A 79 -18.74 7.04 -2.13
CA TYR A 79 -19.55 5.88 -1.76
C TYR A 79 -20.85 6.27 -1.04
N ASP A 80 -21.61 7.13 -1.68
CA ASP A 80 -22.96 7.54 -1.28
C ASP A 80 -23.92 7.34 -2.47
N PHE A 81 -24.38 6.10 -2.65
CA PHE A 81 -25.28 5.73 -3.75
C PHE A 81 -26.25 4.63 -3.31
N PRO A 82 -27.42 4.51 -3.99
CA PRO A 82 -28.52 3.65 -3.54
C PRO A 82 -28.13 2.19 -3.27
N ALA A 83 -27.28 1.60 -4.12
CA ALA A 83 -26.88 0.20 -3.93
C ALA A 83 -26.11 -0.06 -2.64
N LEU A 84 -25.36 0.95 -2.12
CA LEU A 84 -24.69 0.86 -0.83
C LEU A 84 -25.70 1.00 0.33
N THR A 85 -26.59 2.00 0.28
CA THR A 85 -27.58 2.22 1.32
C THR A 85 -28.61 1.10 1.41
N GLU A 86 -28.91 0.43 0.31
CA GLU A 86 -29.77 -0.74 0.21
C GLU A 86 -29.07 -2.06 0.58
N GLY A 87 -27.78 -2.03 0.88
CA GLY A 87 -26.99 -3.22 1.26
C GLY A 87 -26.63 -4.16 0.10
N ARG A 88 -26.86 -3.76 -1.16
CA ARG A 88 -26.43 -4.53 -2.34
C ARG A 88 -24.92 -4.41 -2.63
N VAL A 89 -24.31 -3.35 -2.13
CA VAL A 89 -22.86 -3.14 -2.14
C VAL A 89 -22.38 -3.02 -0.69
N LYS A 90 -21.29 -3.69 -0.35
CA LYS A 90 -20.59 -3.57 0.93
C LYS A 90 -19.30 -2.80 0.72
N ARG A 91 -19.04 -1.81 1.58
CA ARG A 91 -17.77 -1.09 1.66
C ARG A 91 -17.01 -1.56 2.90
N GLU A 92 -15.79 -2.02 2.73
CA GLU A 92 -15.00 -2.59 3.80
C GLU A 92 -13.53 -2.22 3.66
N THR A 93 -12.87 -1.90 4.77
CA THR A 93 -11.41 -1.79 4.84
C THR A 93 -10.88 -3.14 5.31
N LEU A 94 -10.09 -3.78 4.46
CA LEU A 94 -9.45 -5.05 4.80
C LEU A 94 -8.04 -4.75 5.31
N PRO A 95 -7.66 -5.28 6.48
CA PRO A 95 -6.30 -5.14 6.98
C PRO A 95 -5.34 -5.87 6.04
N ASP A 96 -4.19 -5.27 5.81
CA ASP A 96 -3.11 -5.84 5.04
C ASP A 96 -1.87 -5.95 5.95
N GLU A 97 -1.44 -7.16 6.22
CA GLU A 97 -0.29 -7.48 7.07
C GLU A 97 1.00 -7.68 6.26
N THR A 98 0.95 -7.42 4.94
CA THR A 98 2.15 -7.51 4.12
C THR A 98 3.06 -6.31 4.34
N PRO A 99 4.39 -6.50 4.32
CA PRO A 99 5.31 -5.38 4.44
C PRO A 99 5.03 -4.29 3.41
N SER A 100 4.90 -3.06 3.88
CA SER A 100 4.65 -1.90 3.02
C SER A 100 5.94 -1.38 2.43
N GLY A 101 5.85 -0.88 1.19
CA GLY A 101 6.93 -0.11 0.60
C GLY A 101 7.00 1.31 1.18
N MET A 102 8.16 1.95 1.04
CA MET A 102 8.33 3.34 1.39
C MET A 102 8.05 4.26 0.19
N GLN A 103 7.24 5.27 0.38
CA GLN A 103 7.06 6.35 -0.58
C GLN A 103 7.67 7.65 -0.02
N GLY A 104 8.54 8.31 -0.80
CA GLY A 104 9.21 9.51 -0.34
C GLY A 104 10.02 10.20 -1.44
N TRP A 105 10.65 11.32 -1.10
CA TRP A 105 11.55 12.04 -1.97
C TRP A 105 12.99 11.62 -1.70
N PHE A 106 13.62 11.00 -2.69
CA PHE A 106 15.00 10.58 -2.62
C PHE A 106 15.92 11.63 -3.23
N PHE A 107 16.74 12.27 -2.40
CA PHE A 107 17.65 13.32 -2.84
C PHE A 107 18.92 12.75 -3.45
N ASN A 108 19.36 13.31 -4.57
CA ASN A 108 20.63 12.97 -5.19
C ASN A 108 21.80 13.60 -4.41
N LEU A 109 22.41 12.84 -3.52
CA LEU A 109 23.51 13.27 -2.64
C LEU A 109 24.82 13.63 -3.40
N ARG A 110 24.93 13.35 -4.70
CA ARG A 110 26.05 13.82 -5.53
C ARG A 110 25.98 15.32 -5.82
N ARG A 111 24.81 15.93 -5.61
CA ARG A 111 24.64 17.39 -5.74
C ARG A 111 25.00 18.05 -4.42
N ASP A 112 25.89 19.04 -4.46
CA ASP A 112 26.43 19.72 -3.27
C ASP A 112 25.33 20.26 -2.35
N LYS A 113 24.26 20.84 -2.91
CA LYS A 113 23.13 21.36 -2.15
C LYS A 113 22.37 20.33 -1.30
N PHE A 114 22.56 19.03 -1.57
CA PHE A 114 21.89 17.97 -0.83
C PHE A 114 22.85 17.11 0.01
N LYS A 115 24.13 17.43 0.03
CA LYS A 115 25.11 16.72 0.87
C LYS A 115 24.87 16.95 2.36
N ASP A 116 24.53 18.18 2.73
CA ASP A 116 24.23 18.51 4.13
C ASP A 116 22.87 17.91 4.51
N PRO A 117 22.81 17.03 5.55
CA PRO A 117 21.56 16.40 6.00
C PRO A 117 20.55 17.45 6.50
N ARG A 118 20.99 18.57 7.07
CA ARG A 118 20.10 19.63 7.56
C ARG A 118 19.28 20.27 6.44
N VAL A 119 19.83 20.35 5.23
CA VAL A 119 19.08 20.85 4.06
C VAL A 119 17.97 19.89 3.68
N ARG A 120 18.23 18.59 3.74
CA ARG A 120 17.21 17.58 3.44
C ARG A 120 16.11 17.54 4.51
N GLU A 121 16.51 17.66 5.77
CA GLU A 121 15.59 17.78 6.90
C GLU A 121 14.68 19.02 6.76
N ALA A 122 15.28 20.19 6.47
CA ALA A 122 14.53 21.44 6.26
C ALA A 122 13.46 21.30 5.15
N ILE A 123 13.79 20.61 4.06
CA ILE A 123 12.81 20.33 2.99
C ILE A 123 11.71 19.40 3.48
N GLY A 124 12.05 18.38 4.28
CA GLY A 124 11.08 17.47 4.89
C GLY A 124 10.12 18.17 5.84
N LEU A 125 10.64 19.10 6.66
CA LEU A 125 9.85 19.92 7.59
C LEU A 125 8.96 20.97 6.89
N ALA A 126 9.31 21.38 5.67
CA ALA A 126 8.48 22.27 4.85
C ALA A 126 7.21 21.58 4.31
N PHE A 127 7.13 20.26 4.39
CA PHE A 127 5.94 19.50 3.98
C PHE A 127 5.07 19.20 5.20
N ASP A 128 3.99 19.95 5.35
CA ASP A 128 3.00 19.74 6.41
C ASP A 128 2.13 18.51 6.07
N PHE A 129 2.63 17.34 6.49
CA PHE A 129 1.92 16.07 6.27
C PHE A 129 0.57 16.05 7.01
N VAL A 130 0.51 16.58 8.22
CA VAL A 130 -0.71 16.54 9.04
C VAL A 130 -1.83 17.31 8.35
N TRP A 131 -1.53 18.53 7.91
CA TRP A 131 -2.51 19.33 7.16
C TRP A 131 -2.94 18.66 5.85
N VAL A 132 -1.96 18.16 5.06
CA VAL A 132 -2.26 17.47 3.79
C VAL A 132 -3.11 16.22 4.03
N ASN A 133 -2.76 15.43 5.05
CA ASN A 133 -3.50 14.22 5.38
C ASN A 133 -4.95 14.54 5.78
N GLN A 134 -5.14 15.52 6.64
CA GLN A 134 -6.49 15.91 7.11
C GLN A 134 -7.33 16.55 6.02
N THR A 135 -6.76 17.44 5.21
CA THR A 135 -7.54 18.27 4.26
C THR A 135 -7.67 17.66 2.86
N VAL A 136 -6.62 16.99 2.37
CA VAL A 136 -6.57 16.46 1.00
C VAL A 136 -6.79 14.95 0.96
N MET A 137 -6.27 14.24 1.97
CA MET A 137 -6.29 12.77 2.03
C MET A 137 -7.34 12.21 2.99
N TYR A 138 -8.16 13.05 3.59
CA TYR A 138 -9.28 12.66 4.47
C TYR A 138 -8.85 11.82 5.68
N GLY A 139 -7.64 12.02 6.19
CA GLY A 139 -7.08 11.26 7.30
C GLY A 139 -6.77 9.80 6.99
N ALA A 140 -6.68 9.43 5.71
CA ALA A 140 -6.58 8.02 5.29
C ALA A 140 -5.17 7.44 5.35
N TYR A 141 -4.16 8.26 5.65
CA TYR A 141 -2.75 7.82 5.59
C TYR A 141 -2.04 8.07 6.92
N GLU A 142 -1.00 7.30 7.13
CA GLU A 142 0.01 7.51 8.16
C GLU A 142 1.32 7.96 7.54
N ARG A 143 2.10 8.78 8.26
CA ARG A 143 3.40 9.19 7.79
C ARG A 143 4.37 8.03 7.85
N THR A 144 5.02 7.72 6.73
CA THR A 144 6.08 6.71 6.67
C THR A 144 7.30 7.20 7.45
N ILE A 145 7.75 6.44 8.44
CA ILE A 145 8.91 6.73 9.30
C ILE A 145 10.00 5.67 9.21
N SER A 146 9.74 4.56 8.51
CA SER A 146 10.68 3.46 8.34
C SER A 146 10.69 2.96 6.89
N TYR A 147 11.82 2.39 6.47
CA TYR A 147 11.89 1.59 5.24
C TYR A 147 11.20 0.23 5.37
N PHE A 148 10.91 -0.19 6.60
CA PHE A 148 10.37 -1.51 6.94
C PHE A 148 8.96 -1.41 7.53
N GLU A 149 8.17 -0.44 7.06
CA GLU A 149 6.79 -0.29 7.51
C GLU A 149 5.99 -1.58 7.36
N ASN A 150 5.09 -1.81 8.32
CA ASN A 150 4.24 -2.99 8.39
C ASN A 150 5.03 -4.30 8.36
N SER A 151 6.15 -4.35 9.09
CA SER A 151 6.96 -5.56 9.23
C SER A 151 7.62 -5.60 10.61
N ASP A 152 8.02 -6.80 11.03
CA ASP A 152 8.79 -7.05 12.25
C ASP A 152 10.22 -6.51 12.22
N MET A 153 10.67 -6.03 11.06
CA MET A 153 11.95 -5.34 10.91
C MET A 153 11.86 -3.84 11.20
N LYS A 154 10.66 -3.28 11.40
CA LYS A 154 10.49 -1.89 11.78
C LYS A 154 10.99 -1.67 13.19
N ALA A 155 11.94 -0.74 13.37
CA ALA A 155 12.37 -0.33 14.71
C ALA A 155 11.24 0.45 15.39
N GLU A 156 10.90 0.07 16.61
CA GLU A 156 9.90 0.72 17.44
C GLU A 156 10.52 1.11 18.79
N GLY A 157 10.47 2.40 19.08
CA GLY A 157 11.02 2.94 20.31
C GLY A 157 12.56 3.04 20.36
N PRO A 158 13.14 3.28 21.53
CA PRO A 158 14.59 3.36 21.71
C PRO A 158 15.23 1.98 21.60
N PRO A 159 16.52 1.91 21.21
CA PRO A 159 17.23 0.65 21.12
C PRO A 159 17.30 -0.07 22.48
N SER A 160 17.22 -1.39 22.43
CA SER A 160 17.41 -2.25 23.60
C SER A 160 18.83 -2.10 24.19
N ALA A 161 19.08 -2.66 25.38
CA ALA A 161 20.40 -2.61 25.99
C ALA A 161 21.47 -3.32 25.12
N GLU A 162 21.10 -4.41 24.43
CA GLU A 162 21.98 -5.15 23.55
C GLU A 162 22.29 -4.38 22.26
N GLU A 163 21.26 -3.78 21.64
CA GLU A 163 21.44 -2.90 20.50
C GLU A 163 22.25 -1.66 20.85
N SER A 164 22.00 -1.03 22.00
CA SER A 164 22.79 0.11 22.48
C SER A 164 24.26 -0.24 22.66
N ALA A 165 24.57 -1.40 23.24
CA ALA A 165 25.95 -1.86 23.40
C ALA A 165 26.66 -2.05 22.05
N LEU A 166 25.96 -2.54 21.03
CA LEU A 166 26.47 -2.64 19.67
C LEU A 166 26.68 -1.26 19.04
N LEU A 167 25.69 -0.36 19.14
CA LEU A 167 25.71 0.98 18.57
C LEU A 167 26.83 1.84 19.17
N GLU A 168 27.15 1.67 20.48
CA GLU A 168 28.24 2.41 21.14
C GLU A 168 29.59 2.28 20.42
N THR A 169 29.86 1.16 19.78
CA THR A 169 31.09 0.96 18.99
C THR A 169 31.18 1.92 17.79
N PHE A 170 30.06 2.52 17.39
CA PHE A 170 29.94 3.46 16.29
C PHE A 170 29.66 4.90 16.72
N ARG A 171 29.70 5.20 18.03
CA ARG A 171 29.46 6.54 18.54
C ARG A 171 30.37 7.56 17.85
N GLY A 172 29.78 8.67 17.41
CA GLY A 172 30.48 9.70 16.62
C GLY A 172 30.64 9.38 15.12
N LYS A 173 30.23 8.18 14.65
CA LYS A 173 30.20 7.80 13.24
C LYS A 173 28.78 7.70 12.67
N ILE A 174 27.81 7.54 13.54
CA ILE A 174 26.38 7.51 13.22
C ILE A 174 25.67 8.63 13.98
N PRO A 175 24.49 9.07 13.51
CA PRO A 175 23.72 10.12 14.16
C PRO A 175 23.33 9.76 15.61
N ASP A 176 23.30 10.75 16.51
CA ASP A 176 22.95 10.55 17.92
C ASP A 176 21.50 10.07 18.11
N GLU A 177 20.63 10.37 17.17
CA GLU A 177 19.25 9.88 17.10
C GLU A 177 19.16 8.35 17.10
N ALA A 178 20.18 7.66 16.60
CA ALA A 178 20.24 6.19 16.60
C ALA A 178 20.31 5.61 18.03
N PHE A 179 20.73 6.42 19.03
CA PHE A 179 20.80 6.03 20.43
C PHE A 179 19.49 6.32 21.21
N GLY A 180 18.43 6.75 20.53
CA GLY A 180 17.13 7.01 21.13
C GLY A 180 17.00 8.41 21.77
N GLU A 181 17.99 9.26 21.63
CA GLU A 181 17.96 10.61 22.16
C GLU A 181 17.21 11.56 21.22
N GLY A 182 15.86 11.54 21.28
CA GLY A 182 15.01 12.59 20.69
C GLY A 182 14.72 12.50 19.19
N GLY A 183 15.06 11.40 18.51
CA GLY A 183 14.97 11.29 17.04
C GLY A 183 13.63 10.86 16.47
N PHE A 184 12.96 9.91 17.09
CA PHE A 184 11.76 9.29 16.50
C PHE A 184 10.49 10.15 16.57
N GLU A 185 10.37 11.02 17.57
CA GLU A 185 9.17 11.86 17.73
C GLU A 185 9.13 13.08 16.81
N ARG A 186 10.29 13.53 16.30
CA ARG A 186 10.40 14.76 15.49
C ARG A 186 9.58 14.72 14.21
N PHE A 187 9.47 13.58 13.57
CA PHE A 187 8.80 13.44 12.28
C PHE A 187 7.36 12.94 12.37
N ALA A 188 6.97 12.36 13.50
CA ALA A 188 5.60 11.87 13.70
C ALA A 188 4.59 13.01 13.87
N ASN A 189 5.04 14.17 14.36
CA ASN A 189 4.23 15.33 14.73
C ASN A 189 4.47 16.57 13.83
N ALA A 190 5.24 16.46 12.74
CA ALA A 190 5.52 17.57 11.82
C ALA A 190 4.62 17.49 10.56
#